data_2f3dc0c47898f8ddf44e0a87686fd57a
#
_entry.id   2f3dc0c47898f8ddf44e0a87686fd57a
#
_cell.length_a   1.000
_cell.length_b   1.000
_cell.length_c   1.000
_cell.angle_alpha   90.00
_cell.angle_beta   90.00
_cell.angle_gamma   90.00
#
_symmetry.space_group_name_H-M   'P 1'
#
loop_
_entity.id
_entity.type
_entity.pdbx_description
1 polymer ?
#
loop_
_entity_poly.entity_id
_entity_poly.type
_entity_poly.pdbx_seq_one_letter_code
_entity_poly.pdbx_strand_id
1 'polypeptide(L)'
;EAIIDRGIRWGLIGFKSIFLILFGGFGGGLLFFAWRQPKEKDLSDPRYADAPWLLDDAWQTPTIRSSSKASMIGIWIFALFWNLVSSPLPFLLYEEVVEKENYIALAGLLFTAVGIGLIVWAIRLTLQWRRFGPTPVTLDPFPGSIGGHVGGTIDLNLPYDSRNEFEVSLTSLKSYISGSGKNRSRKEHARWQDLIVAHAESTGTGTRLTFRFDVPEGEGLRESDAVRDNDTYYLWRLAVAAELDGADLDRSFDIPVYATAQQSRRLSQLAVERGRARQSARAAESVQKGIRLVEDGGGRRMKYPM
;
A
#
# COMPACT_ATOMS: atom_id res chain seq x y z
N GLU A 1 -8.16 -51.40 -22.83
CA GLU A 1 -7.31 -51.16 -21.62
C GLU A 1 -5.99 -50.47 -21.97
N ALA A 2 -5.17 -50.97 -22.93
CA ALA A 2 -3.87 -50.40 -23.29
C ALA A 2 -3.92 -48.97 -23.85
N ILE A 3 -5.03 -48.54 -24.47
CA ILE A 3 -5.22 -47.18 -25.03
C ILE A 3 -5.58 -46.21 -23.90
N ILE A 4 -6.39 -46.62 -22.96
CA ILE A 4 -6.79 -45.85 -21.77
C ILE A 4 -5.58 -45.62 -20.86
N ASP A 5 -4.79 -46.67 -20.59
CA ASP A 5 -3.57 -46.59 -19.79
C ASP A 5 -2.49 -45.68 -20.41
N ARG A 6 -2.42 -45.63 -21.72
CA ARG A 6 -1.53 -44.73 -22.48
C ARG A 6 -2.01 -43.28 -22.38
N GLY A 7 -3.32 -43.02 -22.46
CA GLY A 7 -3.93 -41.69 -22.31
C GLY A 7 -3.69 -41.11 -20.92
N ILE A 8 -3.89 -41.91 -19.87
CA ILE A 8 -3.66 -41.51 -18.46
C ILE A 8 -2.18 -41.19 -18.23
N ARG A 9 -1.26 -41.97 -18.79
CA ARG A 9 0.19 -41.69 -18.67
C ARG A 9 0.61 -40.40 -19.36
N TRP A 10 0.08 -40.09 -20.55
CA TRP A 10 0.34 -38.82 -21.23
C TRP A 10 -0.25 -37.64 -20.48
N GLY A 11 -1.44 -37.76 -19.89
CA GLY A 11 -2.05 -36.75 -19.04
C GLY A 11 -1.20 -36.44 -17.80
N LEU A 12 -0.70 -37.48 -17.10
CA LEU A 12 0.20 -37.34 -15.96
C LEU A 12 1.56 -36.73 -16.33
N ILE A 13 2.14 -37.08 -17.50
CA ILE A 13 3.39 -36.49 -17.96
C ILE A 13 3.16 -35.02 -18.31
N GLY A 14 2.06 -34.69 -19.00
CA GLY A 14 1.69 -33.32 -19.32
C GLY A 14 1.51 -32.48 -18.07
N PHE A 15 0.77 -32.99 -17.07
CA PHE A 15 0.57 -32.31 -15.79
C PHE A 15 1.88 -32.05 -15.03
N LYS A 16 2.74 -33.08 -14.92
CA LYS A 16 4.05 -32.95 -14.28
C LYS A 16 4.94 -31.94 -15.01
N SER A 17 4.91 -31.93 -16.33
CA SER A 17 5.70 -30.99 -17.15
C SER A 17 5.20 -29.55 -16.97
N ILE A 18 3.90 -29.31 -16.99
CA ILE A 18 3.29 -28.01 -16.73
C ILE A 18 3.65 -27.54 -15.33
N PHE A 19 3.52 -28.40 -14.32
CA PHE A 19 3.87 -28.09 -12.94
C PHE A 19 5.34 -27.70 -12.79
N LEU A 20 6.24 -28.43 -13.43
CA LEU A 20 7.69 -28.17 -13.40
C LEU A 20 8.04 -26.84 -14.08
N ILE A 21 7.41 -26.54 -15.21
CA ILE A 21 7.59 -25.27 -15.93
C ILE A 21 7.07 -24.09 -15.11
N LEU A 22 5.92 -24.25 -14.46
CA LEU A 22 5.31 -23.20 -13.65
C LEU A 22 6.11 -22.90 -12.38
N PHE A 23 6.44 -23.93 -11.61
CA PHE A 23 7.23 -23.76 -10.39
C PHE A 23 8.67 -23.38 -10.70
N GLY A 24 9.27 -23.97 -11.73
CA GLY A 24 10.59 -23.60 -12.21
C GLY A 24 10.66 -22.18 -12.76
N GLY A 25 9.67 -21.78 -13.56
CA GLY A 25 9.56 -20.42 -14.11
C GLY A 25 9.30 -19.37 -13.02
N PHE A 26 8.37 -19.64 -12.11
CA PHE A 26 8.07 -18.75 -10.97
C PHE A 26 9.24 -18.67 -10.00
N GLY A 27 9.81 -19.82 -9.60
CA GLY A 27 10.99 -19.86 -8.72
C GLY A 27 12.22 -19.23 -9.37
N GLY A 28 12.47 -19.50 -10.65
CA GLY A 28 13.53 -18.86 -11.43
C GLY A 28 13.33 -17.35 -11.59
N GLY A 29 12.10 -16.91 -11.78
CA GLY A 29 11.73 -15.49 -11.80
C GLY A 29 12.01 -14.80 -10.46
N LEU A 30 11.65 -15.42 -9.34
CA LEU A 30 11.96 -14.91 -7.99
C LEU A 30 13.46 -14.85 -7.74
N LEU A 31 14.22 -15.89 -8.12
CA LEU A 31 15.68 -15.92 -8.00
C LEU A 31 16.34 -14.85 -8.87
N PHE A 32 15.85 -14.66 -10.11
CA PHE A 32 16.33 -13.59 -10.99
C PHE A 32 16.06 -12.21 -10.41
N PHE A 33 14.86 -12.00 -9.82
CA PHE A 33 14.52 -10.75 -9.15
C PHE A 33 15.38 -10.51 -7.88
N ALA A 34 15.62 -11.58 -7.10
CA ALA A 34 16.50 -11.53 -5.94
C ALA A 34 17.96 -11.27 -6.32
N TRP A 35 18.42 -11.85 -7.46
CA TRP A 35 19.77 -11.62 -7.96
C TRP A 35 19.98 -10.22 -8.54
N ARG A 36 18.90 -9.59 -9.04
CA ARG A 36 18.91 -8.23 -9.58
C ARG A 36 18.77 -7.17 -8.49
N GLN A 37 19.29 -7.43 -7.29
CA GLN A 37 19.34 -6.44 -6.21
C GLN A 37 20.02 -5.15 -6.70
N PRO A 38 19.48 -3.96 -6.36
CA PRO A 38 20.14 -2.71 -6.67
C PRO A 38 21.55 -2.74 -6.03
N LYS A 39 22.54 -2.19 -6.76
CA LYS A 39 23.90 -2.06 -6.23
C LYS A 39 23.85 -1.34 -4.88
N GLU A 40 24.54 -1.89 -3.88
CA GLU A 40 24.77 -1.18 -2.63
C GLU A 40 25.33 0.22 -2.93
N LYS A 41 24.65 1.23 -2.44
CA LYS A 41 25.13 2.61 -2.57
C LYS A 41 26.29 2.80 -1.63
N ASP A 42 27.32 3.48 -2.11
CA ASP A 42 28.48 3.81 -1.29
C ASP A 42 28.05 4.87 -0.25
N LEU A 43 27.88 4.41 0.99
CA LEU A 43 27.48 5.24 2.13
C LEU A 43 28.55 6.29 2.51
N SER A 44 29.77 6.15 1.99
CA SER A 44 30.86 7.10 2.23
C SER A 44 30.83 8.32 1.29
N ASP A 45 29.93 8.34 0.29
CA ASP A 45 29.77 9.49 -0.60
C ASP A 45 29.26 10.70 0.21
N PRO A 46 30.00 11.84 0.18
CA PRO A 46 29.64 13.04 0.95
C PRO A 46 28.21 13.56 0.71
N ARG A 47 27.62 13.28 -0.46
CA ARG A 47 26.23 13.67 -0.78
C ARG A 47 25.21 13.06 0.17
N TYR A 48 25.47 11.88 0.71
CA TYR A 48 24.56 11.21 1.63
C TYR A 48 24.74 11.66 3.09
N ALA A 49 25.85 12.31 3.43
CA ALA A 49 26.07 12.89 4.75
C ALA A 49 25.11 14.06 5.00
N ASP A 50 24.92 14.92 3.99
CA ASP A 50 24.05 16.09 4.09
C ASP A 50 22.59 15.78 3.69
N ALA A 51 22.37 14.72 2.91
CA ALA A 51 21.07 14.35 2.39
C ALA A 51 20.86 12.81 2.44
N PRO A 52 20.72 12.22 3.64
CA PRO A 52 20.63 10.77 3.80
C PRO A 52 19.41 10.15 3.13
N TRP A 53 18.33 10.92 2.88
CA TRP A 53 17.15 10.45 2.14
C TRP A 53 17.45 10.08 0.70
N LEU A 54 18.52 10.62 0.07
CA LEU A 54 18.93 10.27 -1.30
C LEU A 54 19.41 8.81 -1.45
N LEU A 55 19.62 8.12 -0.34
CA LEU A 55 19.89 6.67 -0.35
C LEU A 55 18.69 5.85 -0.82
N ASP A 56 17.46 6.32 -0.66
CA ASP A 56 16.29 5.70 -1.27
C ASP A 56 16.05 6.27 -2.67
N ASP A 57 16.00 5.42 -3.70
CA ASP A 57 15.78 5.84 -5.09
C ASP A 57 14.41 6.50 -5.29
N ALA A 58 13.42 6.16 -4.47
CA ALA A 58 12.10 6.78 -4.51
C ALA A 58 12.11 8.22 -3.98
N TRP A 59 13.16 8.64 -3.26
CA TRP A 59 13.27 9.93 -2.59
C TRP A 59 14.28 10.89 -3.23
N GLN A 60 14.69 10.63 -4.46
CA GLN A 60 15.63 11.52 -5.16
C GLN A 60 14.99 12.81 -5.66
N THR A 61 13.67 12.86 -5.72
CA THR A 61 12.90 14.03 -6.14
C THR A 61 11.78 14.30 -5.14
N PRO A 62 11.28 15.56 -5.05
CA PRO A 62 10.13 15.89 -4.21
C PRO A 62 8.85 15.15 -4.58
N THR A 63 8.79 14.58 -5.80
CA THR A 63 7.60 13.88 -6.30
C THR A 63 7.72 12.39 -6.08
N ILE A 64 6.88 11.86 -5.19
CA ILE A 64 6.86 10.46 -4.76
C ILE A 64 5.63 9.78 -5.37
N ARG A 65 5.84 8.56 -5.88
CA ARG A 65 4.77 7.74 -6.48
C ARG A 65 4.30 6.67 -5.49
N SER A 66 3.00 6.37 -5.53
CA SER A 66 2.45 5.27 -4.73
C SER A 66 2.89 3.90 -5.26
N SER A 67 2.97 2.92 -4.37
CA SER A 67 3.26 1.52 -4.70
C SER A 67 2.08 0.77 -5.37
N SER A 68 0.95 1.43 -5.57
CA SER A 68 -0.32 0.81 -6.04
C SER A 68 -0.18 0.05 -7.36
N LYS A 69 0.64 0.55 -8.31
CA LYS A 69 0.88 -0.15 -9.58
C LYS A 69 1.65 -1.46 -9.37
N ALA A 70 2.65 -1.45 -8.53
CA ALA A 70 3.43 -2.64 -8.20
C ALA A 70 2.56 -3.68 -7.49
N SER A 71 1.73 -3.25 -6.52
CA SER A 71 0.77 -4.11 -5.84
C SER A 71 -0.25 -4.73 -6.80
N MET A 72 -0.82 -3.94 -7.72
CA MET A 72 -1.73 -4.44 -8.76
C MET A 72 -1.07 -5.53 -9.62
N ILE A 73 0.15 -5.28 -10.09
CA ILE A 73 0.89 -6.25 -10.92
C ILE A 73 1.20 -7.51 -10.10
N GLY A 74 1.63 -7.36 -8.85
CA GLY A 74 1.92 -8.47 -7.94
C GLY A 74 0.72 -9.38 -7.72
N ILE A 75 -0.47 -8.81 -7.49
CA ILE A 75 -1.71 -9.59 -7.33
C ILE A 75 -2.08 -10.31 -8.63
N TRP A 76 -1.92 -9.69 -9.82
CA TRP A 76 -2.16 -10.37 -11.09
C TRP A 76 -1.22 -11.57 -11.29
N ILE A 77 0.08 -11.40 -11.01
CA ILE A 77 1.06 -12.49 -11.10
C ILE A 77 0.66 -13.64 -10.17
N PHE A 78 0.31 -13.31 -8.91
CA PHE A 78 -0.09 -14.30 -7.93
C PHE A 78 -1.42 -14.98 -8.30
N ALA A 79 -2.42 -14.23 -8.75
CA ALA A 79 -3.72 -14.76 -9.18
C ALA A 79 -3.58 -15.71 -10.37
N LEU A 80 -2.77 -15.35 -11.38
CA LEU A 80 -2.50 -16.20 -12.52
C LEU A 80 -1.80 -17.49 -12.09
N PHE A 81 -0.75 -17.39 -11.29
CA PHE A 81 -0.03 -18.55 -10.76
C PHE A 81 -0.97 -19.48 -9.97
N TRP A 82 -1.73 -18.93 -9.03
CA TRP A 82 -2.65 -19.70 -8.20
C TRP A 82 -3.71 -20.42 -9.03
N ASN A 83 -4.36 -19.71 -9.96
CA ASN A 83 -5.39 -20.32 -10.82
C ASN A 83 -4.82 -21.37 -11.75
N LEU A 84 -3.61 -21.18 -12.26
CA LEU A 84 -2.97 -22.15 -13.12
C LEU A 84 -2.65 -23.46 -12.36
N VAL A 85 -2.19 -23.35 -11.11
CA VAL A 85 -1.94 -24.52 -10.23
C VAL A 85 -3.24 -25.18 -9.79
N SER A 86 -4.30 -24.41 -9.51
CA SER A 86 -5.57 -24.94 -9.02
C SER A 86 -6.53 -25.37 -10.13
N SER A 87 -6.30 -24.99 -11.39
CA SER A 87 -7.20 -25.29 -12.52
C SER A 87 -7.47 -26.78 -12.79
N PRO A 88 -6.56 -27.73 -12.53
CA PRO A 88 -6.87 -29.15 -12.70
C PRO A 88 -7.74 -29.74 -11.58
N LEU A 89 -7.78 -29.10 -10.40
CA LEU A 89 -8.46 -29.65 -9.22
C LEU A 89 -9.95 -29.95 -9.47
N PRO A 90 -10.77 -29.08 -10.07
CA PRO A 90 -12.19 -29.38 -10.31
C PRO A 90 -12.39 -30.66 -11.14
N PHE A 91 -11.50 -30.94 -12.10
CA PHE A 91 -11.57 -32.13 -12.95
C PHE A 91 -11.16 -33.39 -12.19
N LEU A 92 -10.09 -33.31 -11.38
CA LEU A 92 -9.61 -34.43 -10.56
C LEU A 92 -10.60 -34.78 -9.45
N LEU A 93 -11.23 -33.76 -8.87
CA LEU A 93 -12.19 -33.96 -7.77
C LEU A 93 -13.54 -34.49 -8.27
N TYR A 94 -13.89 -34.27 -9.55
CA TYR A 94 -15.12 -34.79 -10.11
C TYR A 94 -15.19 -36.31 -10.00
N GLU A 95 -14.13 -37.02 -10.39
CA GLU A 95 -14.03 -38.46 -10.29
C GLU A 95 -14.11 -38.94 -8.83
N GLU A 96 -13.38 -38.28 -7.93
CA GLU A 96 -13.38 -38.65 -6.50
C GLU A 96 -14.74 -38.46 -5.84
N VAL A 97 -15.48 -37.39 -6.21
CA VAL A 97 -16.77 -37.09 -5.58
C VAL A 97 -17.91 -37.90 -6.21
N VAL A 98 -17.95 -38.02 -7.55
CA VAL A 98 -19.09 -38.61 -8.26
C VAL A 98 -18.96 -40.13 -8.35
N GLU A 99 -17.75 -40.65 -8.59
CA GLU A 99 -17.54 -42.10 -8.76
C GLU A 99 -17.21 -42.83 -7.45
N LYS A 100 -16.47 -42.17 -6.54
CA LYS A 100 -16.02 -42.79 -5.28
C LYS A 100 -16.80 -42.30 -4.04
N GLU A 101 -17.82 -41.42 -4.23
CA GLU A 101 -18.63 -40.86 -3.16
C GLU A 101 -17.83 -40.21 -2.01
N ASN A 102 -16.61 -39.72 -2.32
CA ASN A 102 -15.73 -39.10 -1.36
C ASN A 102 -16.01 -37.59 -1.25
N TYR A 103 -17.00 -37.23 -0.44
CA TYR A 103 -17.42 -35.83 -0.26
C TYR A 103 -16.38 -34.95 0.45
N ILE A 104 -15.39 -35.53 1.13
CA ILE A 104 -14.28 -34.78 1.74
C ILE A 104 -13.44 -34.10 0.66
N ALA A 105 -13.37 -34.71 -0.52
CA ALA A 105 -12.67 -34.15 -1.68
C ALA A 105 -13.22 -32.76 -2.11
N LEU A 106 -14.49 -32.43 -1.78
CA LEU A 106 -15.07 -31.10 -2.03
C LEU A 106 -14.28 -29.99 -1.35
N ALA A 107 -13.57 -30.26 -0.25
CA ALA A 107 -12.69 -29.27 0.38
C ALA A 107 -11.61 -28.76 -0.60
N GLY A 108 -11.23 -29.56 -1.60
CA GLY A 108 -10.31 -29.13 -2.64
C GLY A 108 -10.84 -27.97 -3.52
N LEU A 109 -12.17 -27.82 -3.65
CA LEU A 109 -12.78 -26.71 -4.38
C LEU A 109 -12.53 -25.35 -3.71
N LEU A 110 -12.15 -25.32 -2.41
CA LEU A 110 -11.75 -24.09 -1.75
C LEU A 110 -10.55 -23.43 -2.44
N PHE A 111 -9.63 -24.22 -2.98
CA PHE A 111 -8.49 -23.67 -3.75
C PHE A 111 -8.95 -22.92 -5.00
N THR A 112 -9.95 -23.48 -5.71
CA THR A 112 -10.56 -22.82 -6.87
C THR A 112 -11.32 -21.56 -6.47
N ALA A 113 -12.07 -21.61 -5.35
CA ALA A 113 -12.78 -20.45 -4.83
C ALA A 113 -11.83 -19.30 -4.45
N VAL A 114 -10.71 -19.62 -3.80
CA VAL A 114 -9.63 -18.65 -3.50
C VAL A 114 -9.10 -18.05 -4.80
N GLY A 115 -8.86 -18.86 -5.84
CA GLY A 115 -8.41 -18.42 -7.15
C GLY A 115 -9.35 -17.39 -7.79
N ILE A 116 -10.65 -17.64 -7.75
CA ILE A 116 -11.67 -16.70 -8.23
C ILE A 116 -11.64 -15.40 -7.41
N GLY A 117 -11.54 -15.50 -6.08
CA GLY A 117 -11.40 -14.35 -5.18
C GLY A 117 -10.19 -13.47 -5.52
N LEU A 118 -9.05 -14.08 -5.82
CA LEU A 118 -7.83 -13.38 -6.24
C LEU A 118 -8.04 -12.64 -7.57
N ILE A 119 -8.72 -13.24 -8.54
CA ILE A 119 -9.03 -12.57 -9.83
C ILE A 119 -9.95 -11.37 -9.58
N VAL A 120 -11.01 -11.51 -8.78
CA VAL A 120 -11.90 -10.39 -8.43
C VAL A 120 -11.12 -9.26 -7.75
N TRP A 121 -10.23 -9.60 -6.85
CA TRP A 121 -9.36 -8.61 -6.19
C TRP A 121 -8.42 -7.91 -7.18
N ALA A 122 -7.77 -8.66 -8.08
CA ALA A 122 -6.92 -8.10 -9.13
C ALA A 122 -7.69 -7.14 -10.06
N ILE A 123 -8.92 -7.51 -10.43
CA ILE A 123 -9.82 -6.65 -11.24
C ILE A 123 -10.14 -5.36 -10.47
N ARG A 124 -10.51 -5.42 -9.19
CA ARG A 124 -10.78 -4.24 -8.36
C ARG A 124 -9.58 -3.29 -8.31
N LEU A 125 -8.38 -3.80 -8.05
CA LEU A 125 -7.16 -2.98 -8.05
C LEU A 125 -6.88 -2.37 -9.42
N THR A 126 -7.19 -3.08 -10.51
CA THR A 126 -7.04 -2.57 -11.87
C THR A 126 -8.02 -1.43 -12.16
N LEU A 127 -9.28 -1.56 -11.73
CA LEU A 127 -10.29 -0.51 -11.87
C LEU A 127 -9.90 0.75 -11.07
N GLN A 128 -9.43 0.58 -9.83
CA GLN A 128 -8.89 1.68 -9.02
C GLN A 128 -7.70 2.36 -9.71
N TRP A 129 -6.75 1.56 -10.23
CA TRP A 129 -5.62 2.11 -10.96
C TRP A 129 -6.03 2.88 -12.22
N ARG A 130 -6.98 2.35 -12.99
CA ARG A 130 -7.49 3.02 -14.20
C ARG A 130 -8.21 4.32 -13.88
N ARG A 131 -8.93 4.36 -12.75
CA ARG A 131 -9.70 5.53 -12.32
C ARG A 131 -8.80 6.66 -11.82
N PHE A 132 -7.85 6.36 -10.92
CA PHE A 132 -7.07 7.37 -10.21
C PHE A 132 -5.67 7.61 -10.78
N GLY A 133 -5.16 6.68 -11.58
CA GLY A 133 -3.82 6.75 -12.16
C GLY A 133 -2.70 6.66 -11.10
N PRO A 134 -1.53 7.25 -11.40
CA PRO A 134 -0.34 7.16 -10.54
C PRO A 134 -0.42 7.99 -9.26
N THR A 135 -1.33 8.97 -9.19
CA THR A 135 -1.54 9.85 -8.02
C THR A 135 -0.22 10.29 -7.35
N PRO A 136 0.66 11.05 -8.01
CA PRO A 136 1.92 11.46 -7.41
C PRO A 136 1.68 12.46 -6.28
N VAL A 137 2.47 12.36 -5.19
CA VAL A 137 2.55 13.38 -4.16
C VAL A 137 3.81 14.20 -4.36
N THR A 138 3.69 15.53 -4.35
CA THR A 138 4.83 16.45 -4.39
C THR A 138 4.95 17.12 -3.03
N LEU A 139 6.05 16.85 -2.31
CA LEU A 139 6.28 17.37 -0.96
C LEU A 139 6.78 18.82 -0.98
N ASP A 140 6.34 19.60 0.01
CA ASP A 140 6.82 20.94 0.33
C ASP A 140 6.65 21.19 1.86
N PRO A 141 7.76 21.22 2.64
CA PRO A 141 9.17 21.11 2.25
C PRO A 141 9.58 19.71 1.82
N PHE A 142 10.73 19.60 1.17
CA PHE A 142 11.37 18.34 0.84
C PHE A 142 12.83 18.33 1.34
N PRO A 143 13.19 17.36 2.20
CA PRO A 143 12.30 16.37 2.84
C PRO A 143 11.28 17.04 3.76
N GLY A 144 10.24 16.29 4.17
CA GLY A 144 9.35 16.71 5.24
C GLY A 144 10.10 16.89 6.56
N SER A 145 9.57 17.69 7.49
CA SER A 145 10.33 18.16 8.63
C SER A 145 9.71 17.83 9.97
N ILE A 146 10.47 17.15 10.85
CA ILE A 146 10.17 17.07 12.30
C ILE A 146 10.51 18.44 12.90
N GLY A 147 9.64 18.97 13.75
CA GLY A 147 9.77 20.33 14.27
C GLY A 147 9.40 21.42 13.25
N GLY A 148 8.82 21.02 12.13
CA GLY A 148 8.41 21.89 11.06
C GLY A 148 7.16 21.39 10.36
N HIS A 149 7.13 21.44 9.04
CA HIS A 149 5.98 21.04 8.26
C HIS A 149 6.24 19.77 7.44
N VAL A 150 5.21 18.93 7.33
CA VAL A 150 5.07 17.92 6.28
C VAL A 150 3.84 18.28 5.47
N GLY A 151 4.05 18.70 4.24
CA GLY A 151 2.95 19.12 3.38
C GLY A 151 3.24 18.87 1.91
N GLY A 152 2.30 19.25 1.07
CA GLY A 152 2.45 19.10 -0.37
C GLY A 152 1.14 19.08 -1.11
N THR A 153 1.22 18.61 -2.34
CA THR A 153 0.08 18.47 -3.25
C THR A 153 0.01 17.05 -3.80
N ILE A 154 -1.22 16.57 -4.01
CA ILE A 154 -1.50 15.31 -4.69
C ILE A 154 -2.38 15.61 -5.89
N ASP A 155 -1.93 15.23 -7.08
CA ASP A 155 -2.70 15.39 -8.30
C ASP A 155 -3.46 14.11 -8.61
N LEU A 156 -4.80 14.21 -8.68
CA LEU A 156 -5.72 13.10 -8.96
C LEU A 156 -6.29 13.27 -10.38
N ASN A 157 -6.28 12.18 -11.12
CA ASN A 157 -7.00 12.11 -12.40
C ASN A 157 -8.49 11.82 -12.16
N LEU A 158 -9.15 12.72 -11.43
CA LEU A 158 -10.56 12.65 -11.05
C LEU A 158 -11.18 14.03 -11.26
N PRO A 159 -12.31 14.17 -11.95
CA PRO A 159 -13.03 15.45 -12.04
C PRO A 159 -13.29 16.03 -10.66
N TYR A 160 -13.13 17.34 -10.51
CA TYR A 160 -13.43 18.01 -9.25
C TYR A 160 -14.91 17.96 -8.92
N ASP A 161 -15.25 17.53 -7.72
CA ASP A 161 -16.57 17.63 -7.12
C ASP A 161 -16.42 18.14 -5.70
N SER A 162 -17.09 19.23 -5.37
CA SER A 162 -17.04 19.88 -4.04
C SER A 162 -17.64 19.01 -2.92
N ARG A 163 -18.40 17.96 -3.25
CA ARG A 163 -18.98 17.01 -2.29
C ARG A 163 -17.99 15.98 -1.82
N ASN A 164 -16.94 15.74 -2.60
CA ASN A 164 -15.92 14.75 -2.25
C ASN A 164 -15.00 15.31 -1.16
N GLU A 165 -14.84 14.55 -0.09
CA GLU A 165 -13.89 14.82 0.98
C GLU A 165 -12.72 13.85 0.91
N PHE A 166 -11.50 14.39 0.99
CA PHE A 166 -10.28 13.64 0.92
C PHE A 166 -9.57 13.70 2.26
N GLU A 167 -9.54 12.57 2.96
CA GLU A 167 -8.79 12.43 4.20
C GLU A 167 -7.33 12.17 3.88
N VAL A 168 -6.44 12.92 4.50
CA VAL A 168 -5.00 12.69 4.46
C VAL A 168 -4.52 12.43 5.86
N SER A 169 -3.84 11.31 6.07
CA SER A 169 -3.23 10.95 7.34
C SER A 169 -1.72 10.85 7.20
N LEU A 170 -1.01 11.32 8.22
CA LEU A 170 0.44 11.19 8.34
C LEU A 170 0.74 10.37 9.59
N THR A 171 1.49 9.28 9.43
CA THR A 171 1.81 8.36 10.52
C THR A 171 3.30 8.12 10.61
N SER A 172 3.90 8.34 11.77
CA SER A 172 5.24 7.90 12.11
C SER A 172 5.19 6.47 12.63
N LEU A 173 5.91 5.56 12.00
CA LEU A 173 5.88 4.13 12.25
C LEU A 173 7.26 3.61 12.67
N LYS A 174 7.27 2.75 13.69
CA LYS A 174 8.39 1.89 14.01
C LYS A 174 8.10 0.50 13.45
N SER A 175 8.90 0.04 12.50
CA SER A 175 8.84 -1.31 11.98
C SER A 175 9.91 -2.16 12.66
N TYR A 176 9.55 -3.33 13.18
CA TYR A 176 10.47 -4.22 13.88
C TYR A 176 10.09 -5.68 13.69
N ILE A 177 11.08 -6.55 13.80
CA ILE A 177 10.84 -7.99 13.77
C ILE A 177 10.50 -8.47 15.19
N SER A 178 9.38 -9.19 15.30
CA SER A 178 8.91 -9.82 16.54
C SER A 178 8.86 -11.34 16.38
N GLY A 179 9.14 -12.06 17.45
CA GLY A 179 9.18 -13.51 17.46
C GLY A 179 10.59 -14.07 17.25
N SER A 180 10.73 -15.39 17.36
CA SER A 180 12.00 -16.10 17.20
C SER A 180 11.84 -17.31 16.27
N GLY A 181 12.93 -17.73 15.62
CA GLY A 181 12.97 -18.89 14.73
C GLY A 181 11.95 -18.78 13.59
N LYS A 182 11.09 -19.79 13.42
CA LYS A 182 10.09 -19.86 12.35
C LYS A 182 8.91 -18.91 12.54
N ASN A 183 8.74 -18.32 13.72
CA ASN A 183 7.63 -17.42 14.05
C ASN A 183 8.04 -15.93 13.99
N ARG A 184 9.13 -15.60 13.30
CA ARG A 184 9.53 -14.22 13.07
C ARG A 184 8.54 -13.55 12.13
N SER A 185 7.99 -12.42 12.54
CA SER A 185 7.12 -11.58 11.71
C SER A 185 7.45 -10.11 11.90
N ARG A 186 7.38 -9.33 10.83
CA ARG A 186 7.54 -7.89 10.90
C ARG A 186 6.25 -7.27 11.41
N LYS A 187 6.38 -6.37 12.38
CA LYS A 187 5.27 -5.61 12.97
C LYS A 187 5.55 -4.12 12.82
N GLU A 188 4.49 -3.36 12.65
CA GLU A 188 4.54 -1.90 12.62
C GLU A 188 3.80 -1.35 13.85
N HIS A 189 4.38 -0.36 14.50
CA HIS A 189 3.82 0.33 15.64
C HIS A 189 3.78 1.83 15.35
N ALA A 190 2.58 2.42 15.38
CA ALA A 190 2.41 3.86 15.21
C ALA A 190 2.95 4.59 16.45
N ARG A 191 3.88 5.51 16.24
CA ARG A 191 4.45 6.37 17.27
C ARG A 191 3.69 7.69 17.38
N TRP A 192 3.28 8.20 16.25
CA TRP A 192 2.51 9.42 16.13
C TRP A 192 1.64 9.35 14.88
N GLN A 193 0.49 9.98 14.93
CA GLN A 193 -0.43 10.07 13.80
C GLN A 193 -1.23 11.35 13.89
N ASP A 194 -1.41 12.00 12.74
CA ASP A 194 -2.37 13.08 12.58
C ASP A 194 -3.20 12.87 11.31
N LEU A 195 -4.40 13.44 11.29
CA LEU A 195 -5.36 13.29 10.21
C LEU A 195 -5.99 14.64 9.91
N ILE A 196 -6.04 14.99 8.63
CA ILE A 196 -6.65 16.22 8.15
C ILE A 196 -7.56 15.93 6.94
N VAL A 197 -8.46 16.87 6.65
CA VAL A 197 -9.17 16.90 5.37
C VAL A 197 -8.40 17.82 4.44
N ALA A 198 -7.92 17.28 3.31
CA ALA A 198 -7.19 18.06 2.33
C ALA A 198 -8.07 19.11 1.64
N HIS A 199 -7.47 20.24 1.28
CA HIS A 199 -8.13 21.20 0.41
C HIS A 199 -8.09 20.72 -1.03
N ALA A 200 -9.27 20.51 -1.62
CA ALA A 200 -9.42 20.09 -3.00
C ALA A 200 -9.76 21.27 -3.91
N GLU A 201 -9.09 21.36 -5.05
CA GLU A 201 -9.32 22.37 -6.09
C GLU A 201 -9.30 21.77 -7.49
N SER A 202 -10.01 22.39 -8.44
CA SER A 202 -10.00 21.98 -9.85
C SER A 202 -8.73 22.42 -10.53
N THR A 203 -8.09 21.50 -11.28
CA THR A 203 -6.95 21.82 -12.17
C THR A 203 -7.36 21.99 -13.62
N GLY A 204 -8.67 21.91 -13.93
CA GLY A 204 -9.19 21.88 -15.30
C GLY A 204 -9.22 20.48 -15.91
N THR A 205 -8.25 19.62 -15.61
CA THR A 205 -8.18 18.22 -16.09
C THR A 205 -8.37 17.20 -14.98
N GLY A 206 -8.34 17.64 -13.71
CA GLY A 206 -8.43 16.76 -12.54
C GLY A 206 -8.64 17.56 -11.26
N THR A 207 -8.36 16.89 -10.13
CA THR A 207 -8.44 17.47 -8.80
C THR A 207 -7.06 17.52 -8.18
N ARG A 208 -6.67 18.67 -7.63
CA ARG A 208 -5.46 18.84 -6.82
C ARG A 208 -5.86 18.90 -5.35
N LEU A 209 -5.21 18.07 -4.56
CA LEU A 209 -5.33 18.11 -3.11
C LEU A 209 -4.11 18.84 -2.54
N THR A 210 -4.36 19.77 -1.61
CA THR A 210 -3.31 20.47 -0.86
C THR A 210 -3.46 20.10 0.62
N PHE A 211 -2.35 19.71 1.26
CA PHE A 211 -2.34 19.31 2.66
C PHE A 211 -1.09 19.84 3.37
N ARG A 212 -1.19 20.03 4.69
CA ARG A 212 -0.05 20.38 5.56
C ARG A 212 -0.30 19.89 6.99
N PHE A 213 0.69 19.21 7.52
CA PHE A 213 0.80 18.82 8.92
C PHE A 213 1.85 19.68 9.61
N ASP A 214 1.55 20.12 10.81
CA ASP A 214 2.52 20.74 11.71
C ASP A 214 3.06 19.63 12.62
N VAL A 215 4.28 19.17 12.34
CA VAL A 215 4.89 18.03 13.04
C VAL A 215 5.64 18.57 14.27
N PRO A 216 5.29 18.15 15.49
CA PRO A 216 5.96 18.63 16.69
C PRO A 216 7.41 18.13 16.78
N GLU A 217 8.23 18.85 17.50
CA GLU A 217 9.45 18.32 18.10
C GLU A 217 9.06 17.47 19.31
N GLY A 218 9.51 16.22 19.37
CA GLY A 218 9.14 15.37 20.50
C GLY A 218 10.08 14.19 20.71
N GLU A 219 10.25 13.81 21.98
CA GLU A 219 10.94 12.59 22.35
C GLU A 219 10.17 11.38 21.80
N GLY A 220 10.77 10.67 20.86
CA GLY A 220 10.19 9.45 20.27
C GLY A 220 9.82 9.55 18.81
N LEU A 221 9.79 10.74 18.21
CA LEU A 221 9.76 10.88 16.76
C LEU A 221 11.19 10.64 16.22
N ARG A 222 11.27 9.84 15.18
CA ARG A 222 12.52 9.49 14.53
C ARG A 222 12.42 9.82 13.06
N GLU A 223 13.55 10.16 12.47
CA GLU A 223 13.71 10.35 11.04
C GLU A 223 13.38 9.08 10.26
N SER A 224 13.04 9.25 8.99
CA SER A 224 12.85 8.13 8.07
C SER A 224 14.17 7.42 7.81
N ASP A 225 14.21 6.11 7.93
CA ASP A 225 15.35 5.30 7.48
C ASP A 225 15.23 5.09 5.96
N ALA A 226 16.20 5.61 5.21
CA ALA A 226 16.28 5.41 3.76
C ALA A 226 16.71 3.99 3.40
N VAL A 227 17.49 3.33 4.29
CA VAL A 227 17.91 1.94 4.17
C VAL A 227 17.15 1.11 5.19
N ARG A 228 16.41 0.08 4.73
CA ARG A 228 15.45 -0.69 5.54
C ARG A 228 15.82 -2.17 5.66
N ASP A 229 17.09 -2.48 5.67
CA ASP A 229 17.65 -3.83 5.79
C ASP A 229 17.77 -4.32 7.25
N ASN A 230 17.66 -3.41 8.21
CA ASN A 230 17.74 -3.69 9.63
C ASN A 230 16.46 -4.38 10.19
N ASP A 231 16.62 -5.11 11.30
CA ASP A 231 15.53 -5.72 12.05
C ASP A 231 14.53 -4.66 12.59
N THR A 232 15.00 -3.45 12.84
CA THR A 232 14.20 -2.29 13.26
C THR A 232 14.55 -1.09 12.41
N TYR A 233 13.53 -0.42 11.87
CA TYR A 233 13.66 0.86 11.18
C TYR A 233 12.44 1.74 11.39
N TYR A 234 12.59 3.03 11.10
CA TYR A 234 11.52 4.04 11.20
C TYR A 234 11.11 4.51 9.82
N LEU A 235 9.83 4.74 9.65
CA LEU A 235 9.28 5.26 8.40
C LEU A 235 8.11 6.21 8.68
N TRP A 236 7.87 7.12 7.75
CA TRP A 236 6.73 8.01 7.74
C TRP A 236 5.84 7.68 6.57
N ARG A 237 4.59 7.37 6.86
CA ARG A 237 3.60 7.00 5.86
C ARG A 237 2.55 8.09 5.75
N LEU A 238 2.42 8.63 4.55
CA LEU A 238 1.34 9.51 4.15
C LEU A 238 0.28 8.63 3.47
N ALA A 239 -0.96 8.68 3.92
CA ALA A 239 -2.07 8.01 3.25
C ALA A 239 -3.14 9.01 2.86
N VAL A 240 -3.76 8.81 1.71
CA VAL A 240 -4.92 9.56 1.25
C VAL A 240 -6.06 8.61 0.98
N ALA A 241 -7.22 8.89 1.55
CA ALA A 241 -8.43 8.11 1.40
C ALA A 241 -9.63 9.00 1.09
N ALA A 242 -10.56 8.49 0.28
CA ALA A 242 -11.85 9.11 0.04
C ALA A 242 -12.88 8.05 -0.34
N GLU A 243 -14.07 8.15 0.23
CA GLU A 243 -15.24 7.37 -0.20
C GLU A 243 -15.85 8.06 -1.42
N LEU A 244 -15.87 7.37 -2.55
CA LEU A 244 -16.29 7.93 -3.83
C LEU A 244 -17.25 6.98 -4.53
N ASP A 245 -18.19 7.52 -5.28
CA ASP A 245 -19.12 6.72 -6.08
C ASP A 245 -18.36 5.73 -6.98
N GLY A 246 -18.61 4.43 -6.81
CA GLY A 246 -18.06 3.33 -7.61
C GLY A 246 -16.77 2.72 -7.09
N ALA A 247 -15.71 3.47 -6.85
CA ALA A 247 -14.47 2.94 -6.29
C ALA A 247 -13.81 3.97 -5.38
N ASP A 248 -13.47 3.55 -4.17
CA ASP A 248 -12.81 4.38 -3.17
C ASP A 248 -11.35 4.67 -3.54
N LEU A 249 -10.91 5.86 -3.18
CA LEU A 249 -9.50 6.21 -3.24
C LEU A 249 -8.82 5.71 -1.96
N ASP A 250 -7.77 4.94 -2.11
CA ASP A 250 -6.86 4.54 -1.04
C ASP A 250 -5.44 4.46 -1.61
N ARG A 251 -4.59 5.37 -1.17
CA ARG A 251 -3.19 5.47 -1.61
C ARG A 251 -2.30 5.76 -0.43
N SER A 252 -1.16 5.08 -0.37
CA SER A 252 -0.14 5.29 0.63
C SER A 252 1.22 5.55 0.01
N PHE A 253 2.02 6.36 0.70
CA PHE A 253 3.33 6.81 0.29
C PHE A 253 4.26 6.76 1.50
N ASP A 254 5.37 6.08 1.38
CA ASP A 254 6.44 6.20 2.35
C ASP A 254 7.28 7.42 1.97
N ILE A 255 7.38 8.40 2.85
CA ILE A 255 7.97 9.71 2.57
C ILE A 255 9.20 9.97 3.44
N PRO A 256 10.19 10.74 2.95
CA PRO A 256 11.33 11.18 3.75
C PRO A 256 10.89 12.29 4.70
N VAL A 257 11.09 12.08 6.01
CA VAL A 257 10.87 13.10 7.05
C VAL A 257 12.08 13.11 7.97
N TYR A 258 12.69 14.29 8.13
CA TYR A 258 13.95 14.50 8.83
C TYR A 258 13.86 15.70 9.78
N ALA A 259 14.75 15.79 10.77
CA ALA A 259 14.76 16.89 11.75
C ALA A 259 15.42 18.15 11.16
N THR A 260 14.80 18.75 10.15
CA THR A 260 15.32 19.94 9.47
C THR A 260 14.68 21.24 9.93
N ALA A 261 13.61 21.19 10.73
CA ALA A 261 12.80 22.34 11.16
C ALA A 261 12.32 23.24 10.02
N GLN A 262 12.23 22.70 8.79
CA GLN A 262 11.84 23.46 7.61
C GLN A 262 10.32 23.67 7.57
N GLN A 263 9.93 24.81 7.01
CA GLN A 263 8.54 25.17 6.81
C GLN A 263 8.20 25.22 5.33
N SER A 264 6.96 24.85 4.99
CA SER A 264 6.44 24.99 3.64
C SER A 264 6.50 26.46 3.19
N ARG A 265 6.92 26.70 1.96
CA ARG A 265 7.03 28.03 1.35
C ARG A 265 5.93 28.30 0.34
N ARG A 266 5.31 27.27 -0.20
CA ARG A 266 4.39 27.35 -1.36
C ARG A 266 2.94 27.11 -0.98
N LEU A 267 2.68 26.43 0.13
CA LEU A 267 1.32 26.14 0.54
C LEU A 267 0.65 27.41 1.06
N SER A 268 -0.44 27.81 0.42
CA SER A 268 -1.18 28.99 0.85
C SER A 268 -1.79 28.74 2.23
N GLN A 269 -1.67 29.72 3.12
CA GLN A 269 -2.30 29.65 4.44
C GLN A 269 -3.81 29.42 4.32
N LEU A 270 -4.46 30.03 3.33
CA LEU A 270 -5.88 29.85 3.05
C LEU A 270 -6.29 28.42 2.76
N ALA A 271 -5.47 27.64 2.03
CA ALA A 271 -5.76 26.22 1.76
C ALA A 271 -5.69 25.39 3.06
N VAL A 272 -4.71 25.68 3.91
CA VAL A 272 -4.55 25.03 5.22
C VAL A 272 -5.70 25.39 6.15
N GLU A 273 -6.09 26.66 6.23
CA GLU A 273 -7.20 27.14 7.04
C GLU A 273 -8.53 26.53 6.60
N ARG A 274 -8.78 26.40 5.31
CA ARG A 274 -9.97 25.73 4.77
C ARG A 274 -9.99 24.24 5.12
N GLY A 275 -8.86 23.57 5.05
CA GLY A 275 -8.72 22.16 5.48
C GLY A 275 -9.05 22.00 6.97
N ARG A 276 -8.49 22.88 7.83
CA ARG A 276 -8.77 22.89 9.28
C ARG A 276 -10.24 23.21 9.60
N ALA A 277 -10.85 24.14 8.87
CA ALA A 277 -12.27 24.48 9.04
C ALA A 277 -13.17 23.29 8.67
N ARG A 278 -12.88 22.55 7.60
CA ARG A 278 -13.62 21.34 7.25
C ARG A 278 -13.43 20.23 8.29
N GLN A 279 -12.23 20.04 8.79
CA GLN A 279 -11.96 19.06 9.85
C GLN A 279 -12.75 19.37 11.13
N SER A 280 -12.78 20.64 11.55
CA SER A 280 -13.54 21.05 12.74
C SER A 280 -15.05 20.91 12.52
N ALA A 281 -15.57 21.22 11.34
CA ALA A 281 -16.96 20.99 10.99
C ALA A 281 -17.34 19.51 11.05
N ARG A 282 -16.49 18.64 10.50
CA ARG A 282 -16.68 17.19 10.56
C ARG A 282 -16.59 16.62 11.97
N ALA A 283 -15.65 17.12 12.79
CA ALA A 283 -15.56 16.75 14.20
C ALA A 283 -16.83 17.13 14.95
N ALA A 284 -17.40 18.31 14.69
CA ALA A 284 -18.65 18.74 15.28
C ALA A 284 -19.84 17.87 14.83
N GLU A 285 -19.91 17.51 13.55
CA GLU A 285 -20.92 16.61 13.00
C GLU A 285 -20.84 15.20 13.60
N SER A 286 -19.61 14.66 13.75
CA SER A 286 -19.38 13.34 14.33
C SER A 286 -19.76 13.27 15.80
N VAL A 287 -19.52 14.34 16.55
CA VAL A 287 -19.98 14.48 17.95
C VAL A 287 -21.51 14.51 18.01
N GLN A 288 -22.16 15.22 17.07
CA GLN A 288 -23.61 15.31 16.99
C GLN A 288 -24.25 13.96 16.62
N LYS A 289 -23.54 13.13 15.83
CA LYS A 289 -23.94 11.75 15.48
C LYS A 289 -23.57 10.71 16.55
N GLY A 290 -23.06 11.12 17.72
CA GLY A 290 -22.66 10.22 18.82
C GLY A 290 -21.30 9.53 18.62
N ILE A 291 -20.53 9.88 17.60
CA ILE A 291 -19.18 9.37 17.37
C ILE A 291 -18.21 10.22 18.21
N ARG A 292 -17.52 9.59 19.16
CA ARG A 292 -16.52 10.29 19.99
C ARG A 292 -15.15 10.22 19.36
N LEU A 293 -14.52 11.38 19.15
CA LEU A 293 -13.09 11.49 18.87
C LEU A 293 -12.33 11.32 20.20
N VAL A 294 -11.47 10.32 20.26
CA VAL A 294 -10.60 10.12 21.44
C VAL A 294 -9.20 10.59 21.07
N GLU A 295 -8.72 11.60 21.76
CA GLU A 295 -7.32 11.98 21.76
C GLU A 295 -6.57 10.97 22.63
N ASP A 296 -5.72 10.16 22.02
CA ASP A 296 -4.83 9.25 22.73
C ASP A 296 -3.41 9.76 22.48
N GLY A 297 -2.67 10.06 23.54
CA GLY A 297 -1.34 10.71 23.65
C GLY A 297 -0.39 10.81 22.46
N GLY A 298 -0.88 11.06 21.26
CA GLY A 298 -0.12 11.17 20.01
C GLY A 298 -0.96 11.15 18.72
N GLY A 299 -2.29 11.16 18.79
CA GLY A 299 -3.13 11.23 17.58
C GLY A 299 -4.62 11.10 17.88
N ARG A 300 -5.45 11.50 16.93
CA ARG A 300 -6.90 11.42 17.01
C ARG A 300 -7.42 10.15 16.36
N ARG A 301 -8.20 9.35 17.07
CA ARG A 301 -8.88 8.16 16.53
C ARG A 301 -10.39 8.31 16.66
N MET A 302 -11.15 7.89 15.65
CA MET A 302 -12.60 7.75 15.74
C MET A 302 -12.96 6.44 16.45
N LYS A 303 -13.77 6.55 17.53
CA LYS A 303 -14.45 5.39 18.12
C LYS A 303 -15.93 5.50 17.80
N TYR A 304 -16.46 4.45 17.19
CA TYR A 304 -17.88 4.30 16.98
C TYR A 304 -18.53 3.74 18.26
N PRO A 305 -19.75 4.15 18.62
CA PRO A 305 -20.50 3.49 19.68
C PRO A 305 -20.76 2.02 19.27
N MET A 306 -20.54 1.10 20.19
CA MET A 306 -20.93 -0.31 20.02
C MET A 306 -22.45 -0.44 20.02
#